data_47b7888726259112d1c8adceeda8f209
#
_entry.id   47b7888726259112d1c8adceeda8f209
#
_cell.length_a   1.000
_cell.length_b   1.000
_cell.length_c   1.000
_cell.angle_alpha   90.00
_cell.angle_beta   90.00
_cell.angle_gamma   90.00
#
_symmetry.space_group_name_H-M   'P 1'
#
loop_
_entity.id
_entity.type
_entity.pdbx_description
1 polymer ?
#
loop_
_entity_poly.entity_id
_entity_poly.type
_entity_poly.pdbx_seq_one_letter_code
_entity_poly.pdbx_strand_id
1 'polypeptide(L)'
;MEQMERYKRLIKFAAAAVILAVEIGLYYVLWTHYYNRIITMPFWRRGNWFMTGLYAIMLFVFHNLYGGLKIGFFRKNNIIYSQFLAILATNVFGYLLLALVERHWYVPLPFAILTAVDMVLVFFWATLFQWTYNLLFPPRQLLLIYGKRSVAHVLEKMNSRDDKYVLTAAIHISEGVDRIMAEVPKYGGVIIGDLGSHDRNLIFKRCYDMDKRVYMIPKISDVLVRSSDELKLFDTVLLLSRNDGLQVDQLFCKRVLDIVSAGVLLLVSLPFFLFIAAAIKLEDGGPVFYKQCRLTKGGKTFDILKFRTMRVNAEADGVARLAAQGDNRITKVGNLLRATRLDELPQVLNILKGEMSMVGPRPERPEIAAEYKKEIPEFDYRLKLKAGLTGYAQIYGVYNTTPYDKLKLDLIYIRNYSIFLDLKLIFMTPKILFMKEKTEGVAEGQLTAVQQTEDLSGELKF
;
A
#
# COMPACT_ATOMS: atom_id res chain seq x y z
N MET A 1 6.55 30.74 11.65
CA MET A 1 6.28 29.37 11.20
C MET A 1 4.79 29.04 11.07
N GLU A 2 3.93 29.45 11.98
CA GLU A 2 2.48 29.17 11.91
C GLU A 2 1.80 29.78 10.65
N GLN A 3 2.17 30.96 10.24
CA GLN A 3 1.61 31.57 9.03
C GLN A 3 1.91 30.73 7.77
N MET A 4 3.11 30.18 7.63
CA MET A 4 3.47 29.34 6.47
C MET A 4 2.70 28.00 6.43
N GLU A 5 2.28 27.46 7.57
CA GLU A 5 1.47 26.24 7.59
C GLU A 5 0.08 26.40 6.95
N ARG A 6 -0.50 27.59 6.99
CA ARG A 6 -1.77 27.87 6.29
C ARG A 6 -1.62 27.72 4.78
N TYR A 7 -0.44 28.07 4.23
CA TYR A 7 -0.15 27.95 2.79
C TYR A 7 0.34 26.59 2.35
N LYS A 8 0.56 25.66 3.27
CA LYS A 8 1.10 24.31 2.99
C LYS A 8 0.31 23.54 1.93
N ARG A 9 -1.02 23.64 1.97
CA ARG A 9 -1.89 22.98 0.96
C ARG A 9 -1.73 23.64 -0.41
N LEU A 10 -1.68 24.96 -0.46
CA LEU A 10 -1.51 25.73 -1.70
C LEU A 10 -0.15 25.44 -2.36
N ILE A 11 0.93 25.44 -1.57
CA ILE A 11 2.28 25.14 -2.07
C ILE A 11 2.34 23.73 -2.68
N LYS A 12 1.75 22.74 -2.02
CA LYS A 12 1.69 21.37 -2.57
C LYS A 12 0.84 21.30 -3.84
N PHE A 13 -0.28 22.01 -3.87
CA PHE A 13 -1.13 22.07 -5.06
C PHE A 13 -0.40 22.74 -6.23
N ALA A 14 0.24 23.88 -5.99
CA ALA A 14 1.01 24.58 -7.02
C ALA A 14 2.15 23.71 -7.58
N ALA A 15 2.88 23.01 -6.70
CA ALA A 15 3.93 22.08 -7.12
C ALA A 15 3.38 20.93 -7.97
N ALA A 16 2.22 20.35 -7.60
CA ALA A 16 1.56 19.32 -8.38
C ALA A 16 1.08 19.85 -9.74
N ALA A 17 0.53 21.06 -9.77
CA ALA A 17 0.06 21.71 -11.00
C ALA A 17 1.23 21.98 -11.97
N VAL A 18 2.38 22.40 -11.46
CA VAL A 18 3.56 22.67 -12.29
C VAL A 18 4.05 21.39 -12.99
N ILE A 19 4.23 20.30 -12.28
CA ILE A 19 4.71 19.05 -12.90
C ILE A 19 3.70 18.52 -13.92
N LEU A 20 2.41 18.51 -13.59
CA LEU A 20 1.36 18.08 -14.53
C LEU A 20 1.33 18.96 -15.78
N ALA A 21 1.48 20.27 -15.63
CA ALA A 21 1.49 21.19 -16.77
C ALA A 21 2.69 20.93 -17.70
N VAL A 22 3.86 20.60 -17.14
CA VAL A 22 5.07 20.29 -17.92
C VAL A 22 4.86 18.97 -18.68
N GLU A 23 4.40 17.91 -18.02
CA GLU A 23 4.15 16.59 -18.65
C GLU A 23 3.08 16.69 -19.76
N ILE A 24 1.99 17.41 -19.52
CA ILE A 24 0.94 17.67 -20.53
C ILE A 24 1.50 18.49 -21.69
N GLY A 25 2.35 19.48 -21.41
CA GLY A 25 3.00 20.29 -22.44
C GLY A 25 3.92 19.46 -23.34
N LEU A 26 4.72 18.56 -22.76
CA LEU A 26 5.58 17.65 -23.53
C LEU A 26 4.76 16.71 -24.41
N TYR A 27 3.68 16.13 -23.89
CA TYR A 27 2.75 15.36 -24.71
C TYR A 27 2.13 16.18 -25.84
N TYR A 28 1.70 17.43 -25.57
CA TYR A 28 1.17 18.33 -26.61
C TYR A 28 2.16 18.56 -27.75
N VAL A 29 3.44 18.76 -27.41
CA VAL A 29 4.52 18.91 -28.39
C VAL A 29 4.68 17.63 -29.21
N LEU A 30 4.77 16.46 -28.53
CA LEU A 30 4.87 15.17 -29.20
C LEU A 30 3.67 14.90 -30.13
N TRP A 31 2.45 15.16 -29.63
CA TRP A 31 1.23 14.99 -30.39
C TRP A 31 1.21 15.87 -31.65
N THR A 32 1.38 17.18 -31.49
CA THR A 32 1.22 18.14 -32.60
C THR A 32 2.34 18.10 -33.63
N HIS A 33 3.59 17.82 -33.21
CA HIS A 33 4.75 17.83 -34.10
C HIS A 33 5.09 16.48 -34.71
N TYR A 34 4.65 15.40 -34.11
CA TYR A 34 4.93 14.05 -34.60
C TYR A 34 3.66 13.28 -34.97
N TYR A 35 2.86 12.83 -34.02
CA TYR A 35 1.76 11.91 -34.30
C TYR A 35 0.67 12.55 -35.18
N ASN A 36 0.25 13.77 -34.91
CA ASN A 36 -0.77 14.46 -35.71
C ASN A 36 -0.33 14.74 -37.16
N ARG A 37 0.95 14.59 -37.49
CA ARG A 37 1.45 14.73 -38.89
C ARG A 37 1.49 13.42 -39.64
N ILE A 38 1.54 12.29 -38.96
CA ILE A 38 1.68 10.99 -39.58
C ILE A 38 0.38 10.16 -39.60
N ILE A 39 -0.61 10.56 -38.79
CA ILE A 39 -1.92 9.91 -38.75
C ILE A 39 -2.70 10.16 -40.07
N THR A 40 -3.60 9.24 -40.43
CA THR A 40 -4.34 9.24 -41.70
C THR A 40 -5.21 10.49 -41.85
N MET A 41 -5.85 10.92 -40.76
CA MET A 41 -6.67 12.12 -40.68
C MET A 41 -6.19 13.06 -39.62
N PRO A 42 -5.33 14.05 -39.94
CA PRO A 42 -4.80 14.98 -38.95
C PRO A 42 -5.90 15.76 -38.20
N PHE A 43 -5.79 15.87 -36.91
CA PHE A 43 -6.71 16.65 -36.12
C PHE A 43 -6.46 18.15 -36.30
N TRP A 44 -7.54 18.93 -36.45
CA TRP A 44 -7.49 20.39 -36.44
C TRP A 44 -7.29 20.93 -35.01
N ARG A 45 -7.08 22.21 -34.88
CA ARG A 45 -6.79 22.90 -33.61
C ARG A 45 -7.65 22.41 -32.42
N ARG A 46 -8.98 22.28 -32.60
CA ARG A 46 -9.90 21.78 -31.54
C ARG A 46 -9.65 20.31 -31.21
N GLY A 47 -9.36 19.50 -32.20
CA GLY A 47 -9.04 18.08 -32.00
C GLY A 47 -7.71 17.86 -31.27
N ASN A 48 -6.70 18.69 -31.52
CA ASN A 48 -5.44 18.64 -30.78
C ASN A 48 -5.64 18.94 -29.30
N TRP A 49 -6.47 19.93 -28.96
CA TRP A 49 -6.83 20.21 -27.57
C TRP A 49 -7.64 19.10 -26.94
N PHE A 50 -8.52 18.43 -27.70
CA PHE A 50 -9.27 17.27 -27.23
C PHE A 50 -8.33 16.13 -26.86
N MET A 51 -7.40 15.75 -27.72
CA MET A 51 -6.42 14.69 -27.47
C MET A 51 -5.51 15.02 -26.27
N THR A 52 -5.08 16.27 -26.19
CA THR A 52 -4.29 16.74 -25.03
C THR A 52 -5.11 16.71 -23.74
N GLY A 53 -6.36 17.11 -23.80
CA GLY A 53 -7.28 17.04 -22.65
C GLY A 53 -7.53 15.61 -22.17
N LEU A 54 -7.71 14.70 -23.12
CA LEU A 54 -7.88 13.26 -22.81
C LEU A 54 -6.63 12.70 -22.13
N TYR A 55 -5.44 13.03 -22.66
CA TYR A 55 -4.18 12.65 -22.03
C TYR A 55 -4.04 13.25 -20.64
N ALA A 56 -4.38 14.53 -20.45
CA ALA A 56 -4.34 15.20 -19.16
C ALA A 56 -5.25 14.55 -18.11
N ILE A 57 -6.45 14.13 -18.52
CA ILE A 57 -7.37 13.40 -17.64
C ILE A 57 -6.77 12.04 -17.24
N MET A 58 -6.25 11.30 -18.19
CA MET A 58 -5.59 10.00 -17.93
C MET A 58 -4.40 10.18 -16.99
N LEU A 59 -3.55 11.15 -17.26
CA LEU A 59 -2.38 11.47 -16.44
C LEU A 59 -2.78 11.82 -15.00
N PHE A 60 -3.77 12.69 -14.84
CA PHE A 60 -4.30 13.05 -13.52
C PHE A 60 -4.89 11.84 -12.78
N VAL A 61 -5.65 11.00 -13.45
CA VAL A 61 -6.24 9.79 -12.88
C VAL A 61 -5.14 8.84 -12.40
N PHE A 62 -4.15 8.54 -13.23
CA PHE A 62 -3.05 7.64 -12.84
C PHE A 62 -2.17 8.24 -11.76
N HIS A 63 -1.86 9.54 -11.78
CA HIS A 63 -1.13 10.20 -10.71
C HIS A 63 -1.88 10.12 -9.37
N ASN A 64 -3.19 10.32 -9.38
CA ASN A 64 -4.00 10.20 -8.18
C ASN A 64 -4.07 8.74 -7.68
N LEU A 65 -4.17 7.80 -8.60
CA LEU A 65 -4.24 6.37 -8.32
C LEU A 65 -2.94 5.85 -7.68
N TYR A 66 -1.78 6.13 -8.26
CA TYR A 66 -0.47 5.75 -7.71
C TYR A 66 -0.02 6.64 -6.54
N GLY A 67 -0.69 7.77 -6.31
CA GLY A 67 -0.34 8.73 -5.26
C GLY A 67 0.84 9.63 -5.62
N GLY A 68 1.15 9.82 -6.90
CA GLY A 68 2.24 10.70 -7.39
C GLY A 68 2.07 12.17 -7.00
N LEU A 69 0.81 12.61 -6.79
CA LEU A 69 0.49 13.97 -6.34
C LEU A 69 0.49 14.13 -4.81
N LYS A 70 0.76 13.07 -4.02
CA LYS A 70 0.85 13.13 -2.55
C LYS A 70 2.19 13.68 -2.07
N ILE A 71 2.57 14.83 -2.61
CA ILE A 71 3.81 15.53 -2.36
C ILE A 71 3.88 15.96 -0.90
N GLY A 72 5.07 15.81 -0.27
CA GLY A 72 5.25 16.07 1.16
C GLY A 72 4.45 15.13 2.07
N PHE A 73 3.85 14.04 1.54
CA PHE A 73 3.29 12.94 2.31
C PHE A 73 4.18 11.69 2.21
N PHE A 74 4.64 11.34 1.02
CA PHE A 74 5.57 10.25 0.77
C PHE A 74 7.02 10.74 0.77
N ARG A 75 7.99 9.83 0.96
CA ARG A 75 9.42 10.08 0.73
C ARG A 75 9.66 10.36 -0.76
N LYS A 76 10.74 11.10 -1.06
CA LYS A 76 11.15 11.44 -2.42
C LYS A 76 11.13 10.24 -3.37
N ASN A 77 11.78 9.14 -2.99
CA ASN A 77 11.84 7.95 -3.84
C ASN A 77 10.46 7.35 -4.12
N ASN A 78 9.57 7.32 -3.11
CA ASN A 78 8.21 6.83 -3.30
C ASN A 78 7.37 7.72 -4.22
N ILE A 79 7.65 9.03 -4.26
CA ILE A 79 7.00 9.96 -5.19
C ILE A 79 7.51 9.68 -6.60
N ILE A 80 8.84 9.56 -6.79
CA ILE A 80 9.45 9.25 -8.09
C ILE A 80 8.89 7.93 -8.65
N TYR A 81 8.85 6.85 -7.86
CA TYR A 81 8.25 5.58 -8.30
C TYR A 81 6.77 5.69 -8.64
N SER A 82 6.03 6.49 -7.87
CA SER A 82 4.59 6.70 -8.11
C SER A 82 4.33 7.45 -9.41
N GLN A 83 5.12 8.49 -9.67
CA GLN A 83 5.01 9.29 -10.89
C GLN A 83 5.50 8.48 -12.10
N PHE A 84 6.61 7.75 -11.98
CA PHE A 84 7.06 6.84 -13.03
C PHE A 84 5.95 5.87 -13.49
N LEU A 85 5.31 5.18 -12.54
CA LEU A 85 4.24 4.24 -12.88
C LEU A 85 3.01 4.95 -13.48
N ALA A 86 2.72 6.17 -13.02
CA ALA A 86 1.63 6.97 -13.56
C ALA A 86 1.91 7.37 -15.01
N ILE A 87 3.11 7.90 -15.29
CA ILE A 87 3.55 8.28 -16.64
C ILE A 87 3.59 7.07 -17.56
N LEU A 88 4.21 5.97 -17.12
CA LEU A 88 4.28 4.74 -17.89
C LEU A 88 2.90 4.21 -18.26
N ALA A 89 1.99 4.13 -17.29
CA ALA A 89 0.61 3.72 -17.54
C ALA A 89 -0.09 4.68 -18.53
N THR A 90 0.02 6.00 -18.30
CA THR A 90 -0.58 7.00 -19.18
C THR A 90 -0.06 6.87 -20.62
N ASN A 91 1.24 6.72 -20.80
CA ASN A 91 1.87 6.62 -22.11
C ASN A 91 1.52 5.32 -22.82
N VAL A 92 1.46 4.20 -22.09
CA VAL A 92 1.01 2.91 -22.63
C VAL A 92 -0.46 3.00 -23.08
N PHE A 93 -1.36 3.50 -22.24
CA PHE A 93 -2.76 3.69 -22.61
C PHE A 93 -2.94 4.72 -23.72
N GLY A 94 -2.18 5.81 -23.72
CA GLY A 94 -2.17 6.81 -24.79
C GLY A 94 -1.74 6.22 -26.13
N TYR A 95 -0.71 5.38 -26.13
CA TYR A 95 -0.27 4.65 -27.32
C TYR A 95 -1.32 3.63 -27.82
N LEU A 96 -1.92 2.86 -26.91
CA LEU A 96 -2.99 1.93 -27.25
C LEU A 96 -4.20 2.65 -27.84
N LEU A 97 -4.54 3.80 -27.29
CA LEU A 97 -5.64 4.63 -27.80
C LEU A 97 -5.34 5.18 -29.18
N LEU A 98 -4.10 5.61 -29.45
CA LEU A 98 -3.66 6.02 -30.78
C LEU A 98 -3.79 4.87 -31.78
N ALA A 99 -3.28 3.68 -31.40
CA ALA A 99 -3.34 2.49 -32.27
C ALA A 99 -4.79 2.06 -32.54
N LEU A 100 -5.69 2.23 -31.57
CA LEU A 100 -7.11 1.93 -31.72
C LEU A 100 -7.81 2.90 -32.68
N VAL A 101 -7.55 4.20 -32.53
CA VAL A 101 -8.14 5.27 -33.36
C VAL A 101 -7.72 5.12 -34.82
N GLU A 102 -6.44 4.88 -35.07
CA GLU A 102 -5.86 4.76 -36.42
C GLU A 102 -5.95 3.35 -36.99
N ARG A 103 -6.34 2.33 -36.19
CA ARG A 103 -6.31 0.91 -36.56
C ARG A 103 -4.95 0.45 -37.10
N HIS A 104 -3.88 1.14 -36.64
CA HIS A 104 -2.52 0.90 -37.07
C HIS A 104 -1.55 1.01 -35.88
N TRP A 105 -0.57 0.11 -35.86
CA TRP A 105 0.48 0.13 -34.82
C TRP A 105 1.66 0.98 -35.30
N TYR A 106 1.76 2.18 -34.83
CA TYR A 106 2.93 3.04 -35.08
C TYR A 106 4.13 2.60 -34.24
N VAL A 107 5.30 3.11 -34.60
CA VAL A 107 6.51 2.86 -33.80
C VAL A 107 6.34 3.44 -32.41
N PRO A 108 6.52 2.66 -31.32
CA PRO A 108 6.31 3.15 -29.95
C PRO A 108 7.45 4.03 -29.43
N LEU A 109 8.56 4.15 -30.16
CA LEU A 109 9.77 4.86 -29.74
C LEU A 109 9.50 6.30 -29.27
N PRO A 110 8.68 7.14 -29.93
CA PRO A 110 8.42 8.49 -29.44
C PRO A 110 7.75 8.54 -28.07
N PHE A 111 6.82 7.62 -27.76
CA PHE A 111 6.27 7.50 -26.41
C PHE A 111 7.30 7.01 -25.39
N ALA A 112 8.22 6.12 -25.79
CA ALA A 112 9.31 5.68 -24.94
C ALA A 112 10.28 6.84 -24.61
N ILE A 113 10.59 7.68 -25.62
CA ILE A 113 11.40 8.89 -25.44
C ILE A 113 10.67 9.88 -24.51
N LEU A 114 9.37 10.13 -24.72
CA LEU A 114 8.57 10.97 -23.84
C LEU A 114 8.66 10.47 -22.39
N THR A 115 8.46 9.16 -22.18
CA THR A 115 8.56 8.55 -20.85
C THR A 115 9.94 8.77 -20.23
N ALA A 116 11.01 8.65 -20.99
CA ALA A 116 12.37 8.87 -20.50
C ALA A 116 12.62 10.34 -20.13
N VAL A 117 12.15 11.28 -20.95
CA VAL A 117 12.25 12.72 -20.67
C VAL A 117 11.44 13.10 -19.43
N ASP A 118 10.19 12.64 -19.33
CA ASP A 118 9.35 12.86 -18.17
C ASP A 118 10.01 12.33 -16.88
N MET A 119 10.65 11.15 -16.93
CA MET A 119 11.36 10.58 -15.81
C MET A 119 12.52 11.44 -15.31
N VAL A 120 13.30 12.00 -16.23
CA VAL A 120 14.40 12.91 -15.90
C VAL A 120 13.85 14.17 -15.23
N LEU A 121 12.79 14.75 -15.80
CA LEU A 121 12.15 15.94 -15.24
C LEU A 121 11.55 15.69 -13.86
N VAL A 122 10.85 14.57 -13.68
CA VAL A 122 10.30 14.15 -12.38
C VAL A 122 11.40 14.01 -11.32
N PHE A 123 12.54 13.43 -11.69
CA PHE A 123 13.65 13.28 -10.75
C PHE A 123 14.18 14.63 -10.26
N PHE A 124 14.43 15.57 -11.18
CA PHE A 124 14.88 16.91 -10.84
C PHE A 124 13.82 17.69 -10.07
N TRP A 125 12.58 17.64 -10.53
CA TRP A 125 11.47 18.32 -9.87
C TRP A 125 11.23 17.77 -8.45
N ALA A 126 11.19 16.46 -8.25
CA ALA A 126 11.00 15.85 -6.94
C ALA A 126 12.14 16.19 -5.98
N THR A 127 13.37 16.28 -6.48
CA THR A 127 14.56 16.64 -5.68
C THR A 127 14.50 18.10 -5.28
N LEU A 128 14.24 19.00 -6.21
CA LEU A 128 14.11 20.45 -5.97
C LEU A 128 12.96 20.74 -5.00
N PHE A 129 11.80 20.12 -5.24
CA PHE A 129 10.64 20.32 -4.38
C PHE A 129 10.87 19.77 -2.96
N GLN A 130 11.47 18.59 -2.82
CA GLN A 130 11.76 18.04 -1.50
C GLN A 130 12.73 18.94 -0.71
N TRP A 131 13.72 19.49 -1.39
CA TRP A 131 14.68 20.42 -0.79
C TRP A 131 13.97 21.70 -0.33
N THR A 132 13.21 22.35 -1.20
CA THR A 132 12.44 23.57 -0.86
C THR A 132 11.40 23.30 0.23
N TYR A 133 10.74 22.14 0.18
CA TYR A 133 9.74 21.75 1.17
C TYR A 133 10.34 21.58 2.56
N ASN A 134 11.51 20.94 2.67
CA ASN A 134 12.19 20.74 3.95
C ASN A 134 12.69 22.06 4.56
N LEU A 135 13.12 23.02 3.68
CA LEU A 135 13.47 24.36 4.11
C LEU A 135 12.26 25.13 4.70
N LEU A 136 11.11 25.03 4.05
CA LEU A 136 9.89 25.74 4.47
C LEU A 136 9.19 25.08 5.65
N PHE A 137 9.29 23.76 5.78
CA PHE A 137 8.59 22.95 6.78
C PHE A 137 9.55 21.98 7.45
N PRO A 138 10.36 22.43 8.41
CA PRO A 138 11.27 21.55 9.16
C PRO A 138 10.50 20.46 9.92
N PRO A 139 11.16 19.35 10.28
CA PRO A 139 10.54 18.26 11.01
C PRO A 139 9.96 18.73 12.35
N ARG A 140 8.79 18.17 12.70
CA ARG A 140 8.13 18.51 13.97
C ARG A 140 8.69 17.73 15.12
N GLN A 141 8.94 18.42 16.19
CA GLN A 141 9.23 17.81 17.49
C GLN A 141 7.96 17.27 18.11
N LEU A 142 7.95 15.99 18.46
CA LEU A 142 6.80 15.28 19.01
C LEU A 142 7.13 14.69 20.37
N LEU A 143 6.12 14.71 21.25
CA LEU A 143 6.11 14.02 22.54
C LEU A 143 5.34 12.70 22.38
N LEU A 144 5.94 11.57 22.78
CA LEU A 144 5.27 10.28 22.82
C LEU A 144 4.75 10.01 24.25
N ILE A 145 3.45 9.75 24.34
CA ILE A 145 2.81 9.31 25.59
C ILE A 145 2.47 7.83 25.41
N TYR A 146 2.96 6.98 26.30
CA TYR A 146 2.82 5.54 26.16
C TYR A 146 2.35 4.86 27.47
N GLY A 147 1.85 3.64 27.33
CA GLY A 147 1.30 2.82 28.42
C GLY A 147 1.84 1.38 28.37
N LYS A 148 0.96 0.41 28.57
CA LYS A 148 1.34 -0.99 28.80
C LYS A 148 2.04 -1.71 27.64
N ARG A 149 1.77 -1.35 26.39
CA ARG A 149 2.40 -2.02 25.23
C ARG A 149 3.68 -1.30 24.84
N SER A 150 4.70 -2.07 24.45
CA SER A 150 5.94 -1.53 23.92
C SER A 150 5.66 -0.62 22.72
N VAL A 151 6.27 0.56 22.74
CA VAL A 151 6.20 1.56 21.67
C VAL A 151 7.43 1.56 20.78
N ALA A 152 8.40 0.65 21.02
CA ALA A 152 9.63 0.55 20.26
C ALA A 152 9.39 0.50 18.74
N HIS A 153 8.40 -0.27 18.30
CA HIS A 153 8.01 -0.38 16.89
C HIS A 153 7.43 0.93 16.32
N VAL A 154 6.75 1.74 17.13
CA VAL A 154 6.25 3.06 16.72
C VAL A 154 7.41 4.04 16.62
N LEU A 155 8.35 3.98 17.57
CA LEU A 155 9.59 4.76 17.56
C LEU A 155 10.39 4.49 16.28
N GLU A 156 10.65 3.23 15.95
CA GLU A 156 11.35 2.84 14.74
C GLU A 156 10.67 3.39 13.47
N LYS A 157 9.34 3.21 13.36
CA LYS A 157 8.55 3.73 12.25
C LYS A 157 8.57 5.25 12.15
N MET A 158 8.53 5.95 13.27
CA MET A 158 8.57 7.43 13.30
C MET A 158 9.97 7.95 12.99
N ASN A 159 11.01 7.35 13.57
CA ASN A 159 12.39 7.70 13.27
C ASN A 159 12.78 7.42 11.80
N SER A 160 12.13 6.43 11.18
CA SER A 160 12.29 6.23 9.73
C SER A 160 11.72 7.40 8.90
N ARG A 161 11.01 8.36 9.49
CA ARG A 161 10.43 9.55 8.85
C ARG A 161 11.00 10.85 9.43
N ASP A 162 12.34 10.88 9.59
CA ASP A 162 13.12 12.03 10.03
C ASP A 162 12.88 13.30 9.21
N ASP A 163 12.45 13.13 7.95
CA ASP A 163 12.00 14.21 7.06
C ASP A 163 10.78 14.98 7.58
N LYS A 164 10.04 14.45 8.55
CA LYS A 164 8.77 15.03 9.02
C LYS A 164 8.63 15.13 10.53
N TYR A 165 9.17 14.17 11.24
CA TYR A 165 8.94 13.98 12.66
C TYR A 165 10.24 13.71 13.36
N VAL A 166 10.43 14.37 14.51
CA VAL A 166 11.52 14.07 15.43
C VAL A 166 10.89 13.80 16.79
N LEU A 167 11.05 12.57 17.27
CA LEU A 167 10.65 12.22 18.62
C LEU A 167 11.72 12.74 19.58
N THR A 168 11.36 13.74 20.39
CA THR A 168 12.30 14.40 21.29
C THR A 168 12.12 13.96 22.75
N ALA A 169 10.97 13.40 23.10
CA ALA A 169 10.73 12.88 24.44
C ALA A 169 9.64 11.79 24.44
N ALA A 170 9.67 10.92 25.44
CA ALA A 170 8.63 9.96 25.74
C ALA A 170 8.30 9.99 27.24
N ILE A 171 7.02 9.96 27.57
CA ILE A 171 6.53 9.99 28.95
C ILE A 171 5.56 8.83 29.14
N HIS A 172 5.79 8.05 30.22
CA HIS A 172 4.87 6.97 30.57
C HIS A 172 3.65 7.53 31.32
N ILE A 173 2.48 6.93 31.09
CA ILE A 173 1.21 7.39 31.68
C ILE A 173 1.21 7.37 33.22
N SER A 174 2.03 6.53 33.84
CA SER A 174 2.17 6.47 35.30
C SER A 174 2.68 7.78 35.95
N GLU A 175 3.29 8.68 35.17
CA GLU A 175 3.72 9.98 35.67
C GLU A 175 2.55 10.94 35.96
N GLY A 176 1.36 10.55 35.60
CA GLY A 176 0.13 11.32 35.81
C GLY A 176 -0.19 12.29 34.68
N VAL A 177 -1.49 12.43 34.40
CA VAL A 177 -1.97 13.24 33.26
C VAL A 177 -1.59 14.71 33.44
N ASP A 178 -1.61 15.26 34.65
CA ASP A 178 -1.33 16.69 34.85
C ASP A 178 0.14 17.03 34.57
N ARG A 179 1.08 16.15 34.95
CA ARG A 179 2.51 16.30 34.62
C ARG A 179 2.73 16.20 33.10
N ILE A 180 2.09 15.23 32.46
CA ILE A 180 2.14 15.08 31.00
C ILE A 180 1.64 16.35 30.31
N MET A 181 0.51 16.90 30.75
CA MET A 181 -0.08 18.10 30.17
C MET A 181 0.77 19.36 30.37
N ALA A 182 1.56 19.44 31.44
CA ALA A 182 2.52 20.53 31.66
C ALA A 182 3.67 20.52 30.63
N GLU A 183 4.03 19.33 30.12
CA GLU A 183 5.09 19.18 29.11
C GLU A 183 4.60 19.42 27.69
N VAL A 184 3.34 19.12 27.37
CA VAL A 184 2.74 19.22 26.01
C VAL A 184 3.01 20.55 25.30
N PRO A 185 2.95 21.73 25.97
CA PRO A 185 3.19 23.03 25.30
C PRO A 185 4.56 23.15 24.64
N LYS A 186 5.58 22.47 25.13
CA LYS A 186 6.97 22.51 24.63
C LYS A 186 7.12 21.88 23.24
N TYR A 187 6.17 21.04 22.83
CA TYR A 187 6.25 20.24 21.60
C TYR A 187 5.24 20.70 20.54
N GLY A 188 5.58 20.46 19.28
CA GLY A 188 4.72 20.78 18.13
C GLY A 188 3.55 19.82 17.92
N GLY A 189 3.50 18.72 18.67
CA GLY A 189 2.41 17.75 18.67
C GLY A 189 2.69 16.57 19.60
N VAL A 190 1.67 15.73 19.79
CA VAL A 190 1.70 14.61 20.73
C VAL A 190 1.33 13.33 19.99
N ILE A 191 2.02 12.24 20.28
CA ILE A 191 1.63 10.88 19.86
C ILE A 191 1.04 10.17 21.08
N ILE A 192 -0.21 9.74 20.96
CA ILE A 192 -0.86 8.93 21.98
C ILE A 192 -0.73 7.46 21.57
N GLY A 193 0.05 6.71 22.35
CA GLY A 193 0.25 5.28 22.18
C GLY A 193 -0.92 4.44 22.71
N ASP A 194 -0.63 3.22 23.19
CA ASP A 194 -1.65 2.30 23.71
C ASP A 194 -1.97 2.63 25.17
N LEU A 195 -2.87 3.60 25.37
CA LEU A 195 -3.37 4.02 26.66
C LEU A 195 -4.74 3.40 26.98
N GLY A 196 -5.11 3.37 28.26
CA GLY A 196 -6.49 3.12 28.69
C GLY A 196 -7.47 4.11 28.06
N SER A 197 -8.70 3.71 27.80
CA SER A 197 -9.67 4.56 27.09
C SER A 197 -9.98 5.86 27.85
N HIS A 198 -9.99 5.83 29.17
CA HIS A 198 -10.21 7.01 30.00
C HIS A 198 -9.10 8.05 29.84
N ASP A 199 -7.86 7.66 30.10
CA ASP A 199 -6.69 8.55 30.01
C ASP A 199 -6.47 9.07 28.60
N ARG A 200 -6.64 8.18 27.60
CA ARG A 200 -6.56 8.53 26.19
C ARG A 200 -7.53 9.65 25.82
N ASN A 201 -8.79 9.53 26.23
CA ASN A 201 -9.82 10.52 25.92
C ASN A 201 -9.58 11.84 26.68
N LEU A 202 -9.12 11.76 27.91
CA LEU A 202 -8.79 12.94 28.73
C LEU A 202 -7.64 13.73 28.10
N ILE A 203 -6.53 13.05 27.79
CA ILE A 203 -5.36 13.66 27.15
C ILE A 203 -5.75 14.24 25.77
N PHE A 204 -6.51 13.49 24.96
CA PHE A 204 -6.95 13.95 23.66
C PHE A 204 -7.74 15.26 23.75
N LYS A 205 -8.73 15.36 24.66
CA LYS A 205 -9.55 16.56 24.86
C LYS A 205 -8.69 17.74 25.32
N ARG A 206 -7.82 17.54 26.32
CA ARG A 206 -6.92 18.60 26.80
C ARG A 206 -5.95 19.08 25.73
N CYS A 207 -5.41 18.20 24.89
CA CYS A 207 -4.57 18.59 23.76
C CYS A 207 -5.37 19.36 22.69
N TYR A 208 -6.64 19.00 22.48
CA TYR A 208 -7.53 19.71 21.57
C TYR A 208 -7.79 21.13 22.06
N ASP A 209 -8.06 21.32 23.35
CA ASP A 209 -8.25 22.65 23.98
C ASP A 209 -7.01 23.54 23.89
N MET A 210 -5.82 22.92 23.77
CA MET A 210 -4.53 23.62 23.60
C MET A 210 -4.15 23.84 22.11
N ASP A 211 -5.03 23.54 21.15
CA ASP A 211 -4.75 23.58 19.70
C ASP A 211 -3.52 22.73 19.28
N LYS A 212 -3.19 21.70 20.06
CA LYS A 212 -2.06 20.81 19.77
C LYS A 212 -2.45 19.69 18.81
N ARG A 213 -1.55 19.36 17.91
CA ARG A 213 -1.76 18.21 17.00
C ARG A 213 -1.59 16.90 17.73
N VAL A 214 -2.59 16.05 17.62
CA VAL A 214 -2.58 14.72 18.23
C VAL A 214 -2.51 13.65 17.14
N TYR A 215 -1.54 12.78 17.25
CA TYR A 215 -1.42 11.54 16.49
C TYR A 215 -1.82 10.39 17.41
N MET A 216 -2.84 9.65 17.04
CA MET A 216 -3.35 8.57 17.87
C MET A 216 -3.19 7.23 17.17
N ILE A 217 -2.69 6.23 17.88
CA ILE A 217 -2.64 4.85 17.40
C ILE A 217 -4.03 4.24 17.60
N PRO A 218 -4.78 3.95 16.50
CA PRO A 218 -6.14 3.46 16.66
C PRO A 218 -6.16 2.04 17.21
N LYS A 219 -7.12 1.75 18.09
CA LYS A 219 -7.49 0.40 18.51
C LYS A 219 -8.42 -0.23 17.45
N ILE A 220 -8.66 -1.53 17.52
CA ILE A 220 -9.59 -2.23 16.60
C ILE A 220 -11.00 -1.61 16.71
N SER A 221 -11.46 -1.31 17.93
CA SER A 221 -12.74 -0.60 18.16
C SER A 221 -12.81 0.75 17.44
N ASP A 222 -11.73 1.52 17.44
CA ASP A 222 -11.71 2.83 16.77
C ASP A 222 -11.83 2.68 15.26
N VAL A 223 -11.20 1.64 14.68
CA VAL A 223 -11.33 1.32 13.24
C VAL A 223 -12.77 0.96 12.90
N LEU A 224 -13.42 0.16 13.73
CA LEU A 224 -14.83 -0.24 13.55
C LEU A 224 -15.79 0.95 13.67
N VAL A 225 -15.61 1.79 14.69
CA VAL A 225 -16.43 2.99 14.92
C VAL A 225 -16.25 4.02 13.80
N ARG A 226 -15.01 4.27 13.36
CA ARG A 226 -14.74 5.22 12.28
C ARG A 226 -15.42 4.87 10.96
N SER A 227 -15.71 3.61 10.72
CA SER A 227 -16.36 3.10 9.51
C SER A 227 -17.84 2.81 9.71
N SER A 228 -18.45 3.30 10.78
CA SER A 228 -19.89 3.18 11.07
C SER A 228 -20.68 4.22 10.28
N ASP A 229 -21.90 3.86 9.92
CA ASP A 229 -22.85 4.78 9.26
C ASP A 229 -23.41 5.76 10.29
N GLU A 230 -23.46 7.04 9.94
CA GLU A 230 -24.10 8.05 10.77
C GLU A 230 -25.61 8.05 10.55
N LEU A 231 -26.36 7.77 11.61
CA LEU A 231 -27.81 7.89 11.63
C LEU A 231 -28.19 9.15 12.43
N LYS A 232 -28.98 10.00 11.82
CA LYS A 232 -29.55 11.18 12.49
C LYS A 232 -30.95 10.81 12.97
N LEU A 233 -31.08 10.66 14.28
CA LEU A 233 -32.38 10.45 14.92
C LEU A 233 -32.75 11.73 15.65
N PHE A 234 -33.55 12.58 15.01
CA PHE A 234 -33.90 13.91 15.49
C PHE A 234 -32.64 14.76 15.74
N ASP A 235 -32.36 15.12 16.98
CA ASP A 235 -31.19 15.89 17.44
C ASP A 235 -30.01 15.02 17.91
N THR A 236 -30.18 13.69 17.88
CA THR A 236 -29.19 12.75 18.34
C THR A 236 -28.50 12.07 17.17
N VAL A 237 -27.16 12.07 17.19
CA VAL A 237 -26.32 11.34 16.23
C VAL A 237 -26.02 9.95 16.77
N LEU A 238 -26.43 8.92 16.04
CA LEU A 238 -26.12 7.51 16.33
C LEU A 238 -25.12 6.97 15.32
N LEU A 239 -24.18 6.16 15.78
CA LEU A 239 -23.25 5.44 14.92
C LEU A 239 -23.68 3.98 14.80
N LEU A 240 -24.14 3.59 13.60
CA LEU A 240 -24.54 2.22 13.30
C LEU A 240 -23.35 1.43 12.76
N SER A 241 -22.80 0.53 13.56
CA SER A 241 -21.80 -0.43 13.11
C SER A 241 -22.46 -1.76 12.77
N ARG A 242 -22.46 -2.11 11.48
CA ARG A 242 -22.99 -3.39 11.00
C ARG A 242 -21.87 -4.42 10.87
N ASN A 243 -22.24 -5.69 10.99
CA ASN A 243 -21.28 -6.80 10.87
C ASN A 243 -21.58 -7.73 9.67
N ASP A 244 -22.32 -7.25 8.69
CA ASP A 244 -22.98 -8.07 7.65
C ASP A 244 -22.04 -8.47 6.49
N GLY A 245 -20.80 -8.00 6.48
CA GLY A 245 -19.88 -8.19 5.34
C GLY A 245 -20.32 -7.37 4.13
N LEU A 246 -20.02 -7.85 2.91
CA LEU A 246 -20.43 -7.18 1.67
C LEU A 246 -21.87 -7.56 1.28
N GLN A 247 -22.60 -6.60 0.74
CA GLN A 247 -23.94 -6.78 0.20
C GLN A 247 -23.90 -7.61 -1.10
N VAL A 248 -25.04 -8.12 -1.55
CA VAL A 248 -25.11 -9.03 -2.71
C VAL A 248 -24.64 -8.36 -4.00
N ASP A 249 -25.02 -7.11 -4.22
CA ASP A 249 -24.57 -6.30 -5.36
C ASP A 249 -23.04 -6.07 -5.35
N GLN A 250 -22.50 -5.77 -4.17
CA GLN A 250 -21.04 -5.62 -3.99
C GLN A 250 -20.31 -6.95 -4.26
N LEU A 251 -20.84 -8.08 -3.80
CA LEU A 251 -20.29 -9.41 -4.04
C LEU A 251 -20.31 -9.75 -5.53
N PHE A 252 -21.38 -9.41 -6.23
CA PHE A 252 -21.51 -9.61 -7.67
C PHE A 252 -20.48 -8.77 -8.43
N CYS A 253 -20.43 -7.46 -8.20
CA CYS A 253 -19.47 -6.56 -8.82
C CYS A 253 -18.02 -6.99 -8.55
N LYS A 254 -17.75 -7.39 -7.31
CA LYS A 254 -16.43 -7.93 -6.91
C LYS A 254 -16.09 -9.18 -7.69
N ARG A 255 -17.02 -10.12 -7.84
CA ARG A 255 -16.77 -11.36 -8.59
C ARG A 255 -16.53 -11.11 -10.07
N VAL A 256 -17.28 -10.19 -10.68
CA VAL A 256 -17.03 -9.79 -12.09
C VAL A 256 -15.62 -9.20 -12.23
N LEU A 257 -15.24 -8.28 -11.33
CA LEU A 257 -13.90 -7.70 -11.33
C LEU A 257 -12.80 -8.77 -11.13
N ASP A 258 -13.03 -9.73 -10.23
CA ASP A 258 -12.11 -10.84 -9.98
C ASP A 258 -11.89 -11.68 -11.25
N ILE A 259 -12.96 -12.04 -11.95
CA ILE A 259 -12.88 -12.86 -13.17
C ILE A 259 -12.18 -12.09 -14.30
N VAL A 260 -12.57 -10.83 -14.52
CA VAL A 260 -11.97 -9.99 -15.58
C VAL A 260 -10.48 -9.76 -15.32
N SER A 261 -10.14 -9.32 -14.11
CA SER A 261 -8.73 -9.04 -13.78
C SER A 261 -7.86 -10.30 -13.76
N ALA A 262 -8.39 -11.41 -13.23
CA ALA A 262 -7.67 -12.69 -13.25
C ALA A 262 -7.53 -13.24 -14.68
N GLY A 263 -8.54 -13.09 -15.53
CA GLY A 263 -8.48 -13.47 -16.95
C GLY A 263 -7.43 -12.68 -17.70
N VAL A 264 -7.39 -11.36 -17.54
CA VAL A 264 -6.36 -10.50 -18.14
C VAL A 264 -4.96 -10.87 -17.62
N LEU A 265 -4.82 -11.05 -16.30
CA LEU A 265 -3.54 -11.42 -15.70
C LEU A 265 -3.06 -12.80 -16.21
N LEU A 266 -3.96 -13.79 -16.33
CA LEU A 266 -3.63 -15.10 -16.87
C LEU A 266 -3.17 -15.00 -18.32
N LEU A 267 -3.89 -14.26 -19.16
CA LEU A 267 -3.55 -14.09 -20.57
C LEU A 267 -2.16 -13.46 -20.75
N VAL A 268 -1.87 -12.38 -20.00
CA VAL A 268 -0.59 -11.68 -20.05
C VAL A 268 0.54 -12.54 -19.48
N SER A 269 0.25 -13.32 -18.43
CA SER A 269 1.27 -14.15 -17.76
C SER A 269 1.50 -15.52 -18.41
N LEU A 270 0.65 -15.95 -19.34
CA LEU A 270 0.74 -17.28 -19.97
C LEU A 270 2.12 -17.63 -20.55
N PRO A 271 2.79 -16.73 -21.30
CA PRO A 271 4.16 -17.00 -21.78
C PRO A 271 5.13 -17.25 -20.63
N PHE A 272 5.03 -16.47 -19.55
CA PHE A 272 5.90 -16.60 -18.38
C PHE A 272 5.70 -17.93 -17.65
N PHE A 273 4.46 -18.46 -17.62
CA PHE A 273 4.19 -19.78 -17.02
C PHE A 273 5.04 -20.88 -17.67
N LEU A 274 5.16 -20.89 -18.99
CA LEU A 274 5.94 -21.88 -19.73
C LEU A 274 7.44 -21.74 -19.42
N PHE A 275 7.98 -20.52 -19.47
CA PHE A 275 9.39 -20.28 -19.15
C PHE A 275 9.74 -20.63 -17.71
N ILE A 276 8.89 -20.23 -16.75
CA ILE A 276 9.09 -20.53 -15.33
C ILE A 276 9.00 -22.05 -15.08
N ALA A 277 8.01 -22.72 -15.69
CA ALA A 277 7.86 -24.17 -15.56
C ALA A 277 9.10 -24.91 -16.09
N ALA A 278 9.61 -24.50 -17.26
CA ALA A 278 10.83 -25.06 -17.81
C ALA A 278 12.05 -24.80 -16.91
N ALA A 279 12.22 -23.57 -16.41
CA ALA A 279 13.34 -23.21 -15.53
C ALA A 279 13.34 -24.03 -14.23
N ILE A 280 12.17 -24.22 -13.58
CA ILE A 280 12.06 -25.05 -12.37
C ILE A 280 12.38 -26.53 -12.68
N LYS A 281 11.90 -27.04 -13.82
CA LYS A 281 12.17 -28.44 -14.24
C LYS A 281 13.63 -28.68 -14.55
N LEU A 282 14.31 -27.72 -15.18
CA LEU A 282 15.73 -27.83 -15.53
C LEU A 282 16.65 -27.71 -14.30
N GLU A 283 16.20 -27.02 -13.23
CA GLU A 283 17.05 -26.80 -12.03
C GLU A 283 17.17 -28.08 -11.17
N ASP A 284 16.07 -28.78 -10.89
CA ASP A 284 16.08 -29.94 -9.98
C ASP A 284 15.08 -31.06 -10.34
N GLY A 285 14.43 -31.01 -11.50
CA GLY A 285 13.53 -32.06 -11.99
C GLY A 285 12.19 -32.22 -11.25
N GLY A 286 11.99 -31.54 -10.12
CA GLY A 286 10.83 -31.70 -9.25
C GLY A 286 9.52 -31.09 -9.80
N PRO A 287 8.43 -31.08 -9.01
CA PRO A 287 7.13 -30.53 -9.43
C PRO A 287 7.22 -29.02 -9.63
N VAL A 288 6.51 -28.50 -10.67
CA VAL A 288 6.47 -27.07 -11.00
C VAL A 288 5.67 -26.28 -9.98
N PHE A 289 4.54 -26.85 -9.53
CA PHE A 289 3.62 -26.20 -8.61
C PHE A 289 3.80 -26.73 -7.19
N TYR A 290 3.62 -25.83 -6.24
CA TYR A 290 3.54 -26.09 -4.82
C TYR A 290 2.15 -25.73 -4.32
N LYS A 291 1.57 -26.57 -3.48
CA LYS A 291 0.28 -26.38 -2.82
C LYS A 291 0.47 -26.21 -1.33
N GLN A 292 -0.32 -25.31 -0.73
CA GLN A 292 -0.30 -25.11 0.71
C GLN A 292 -1.68 -24.76 1.23
N CYS A 293 -2.09 -25.39 2.32
CA CYS A 293 -3.38 -25.11 2.96
C CYS A 293 -3.40 -23.69 3.54
N ARG A 294 -4.46 -22.95 3.26
CA ARG A 294 -4.68 -21.56 3.70
C ARG A 294 -6.14 -21.32 4.08
N LEU A 295 -6.36 -20.27 4.88
CA LEU A 295 -7.69 -19.83 5.27
C LEU A 295 -8.26 -18.81 4.27
N THR A 296 -9.57 -18.93 4.00
CA THR A 296 -10.36 -17.99 3.22
C THR A 296 -11.66 -17.62 3.96
N LYS A 297 -12.62 -16.99 3.27
CA LYS A 297 -13.88 -16.50 3.85
C LYS A 297 -14.55 -17.54 4.74
N GLY A 298 -14.96 -17.10 5.95
CA GLY A 298 -15.67 -17.92 6.93
C GLY A 298 -14.79 -19.01 7.57
N GLY A 299 -13.45 -18.90 7.52
CA GLY A 299 -12.55 -19.89 8.09
C GLY A 299 -12.40 -21.18 7.26
N LYS A 300 -12.96 -21.21 6.04
CA LYS A 300 -12.78 -22.35 5.13
C LYS A 300 -11.34 -22.48 4.69
N THR A 301 -10.85 -23.70 4.52
CA THR A 301 -9.53 -24.00 4.00
C THR A 301 -9.55 -24.21 2.49
N PHE A 302 -8.46 -23.86 1.82
CA PHE A 302 -8.22 -24.13 0.41
C PHE A 302 -6.72 -24.28 0.15
N ASP A 303 -6.36 -24.91 -0.96
CA ASP A 303 -4.96 -25.07 -1.38
C ASP A 303 -4.53 -23.90 -2.28
N ILE A 304 -3.71 -22.99 -1.74
CA ILE A 304 -3.10 -21.94 -2.52
C ILE A 304 -2.07 -22.52 -3.49
N LEU A 305 -2.14 -22.13 -4.76
CA LEU A 305 -1.20 -22.54 -5.80
C LEU A 305 -0.07 -21.52 -5.93
N LYS A 306 1.17 -22.02 -5.96
CA LYS A 306 2.38 -21.23 -6.24
C LYS A 306 3.32 -21.97 -7.16
N PHE A 307 4.21 -21.24 -7.83
CA PHE A 307 5.40 -21.89 -8.37
C PHE A 307 6.31 -22.32 -7.23
N ARG A 308 6.93 -23.48 -7.37
CA ARG A 308 7.86 -23.98 -6.38
C ARG A 308 9.15 -23.15 -6.40
N THR A 309 9.53 -22.64 -5.24
CA THR A 309 10.72 -21.81 -5.03
C THR A 309 11.74 -22.45 -4.08
N MET A 310 11.38 -23.57 -3.45
CA MET A 310 12.23 -24.30 -2.52
C MET A 310 12.49 -25.70 -3.04
N ARG A 311 13.57 -26.34 -2.55
CA ARG A 311 13.91 -27.75 -2.87
C ARG A 311 12.79 -28.68 -2.45
N VAL A 312 12.71 -29.83 -3.12
CA VAL A 312 11.83 -30.93 -2.70
C VAL A 312 12.24 -31.30 -1.27
N ASN A 313 11.37 -31.49 -0.34
CA ASN A 313 11.63 -31.77 1.09
C ASN A 313 12.12 -30.56 1.94
N ALA A 314 11.91 -29.33 1.52
CA ALA A 314 12.28 -28.14 2.29
C ALA A 314 11.59 -28.05 3.69
N GLU A 315 10.46 -28.70 3.89
CA GLU A 315 9.68 -28.79 5.15
C GLU A 315 9.53 -30.27 5.61
N ALA A 316 10.55 -31.09 5.42
CA ALA A 316 10.50 -32.53 5.81
C ALA A 316 10.34 -32.73 7.32
N ASP A 317 10.70 -31.74 8.14
CA ASP A 317 10.51 -31.72 9.59
C ASP A 317 9.06 -31.42 10.04
N GLY A 318 8.16 -31.13 9.09
CA GLY A 318 6.74 -30.84 9.36
C GLY A 318 6.47 -29.52 10.10
N VAL A 319 7.50 -28.72 10.38
CA VAL A 319 7.34 -27.45 11.11
C VAL A 319 7.10 -26.30 10.14
N ALA A 320 5.96 -25.64 10.29
CA ALA A 320 5.60 -24.46 9.53
C ALA A 320 6.45 -23.24 9.93
N ARG A 321 7.45 -22.88 9.12
CA ARG A 321 8.34 -21.74 9.36
C ARG A 321 8.18 -20.68 8.29
N LEU A 322 8.33 -19.40 8.66
CA LEU A 322 8.50 -18.31 7.69
C LEU A 322 9.90 -18.41 7.08
N ALA A 323 10.04 -18.04 5.80
CA ALA A 323 11.35 -18.00 5.17
C ALA A 323 12.19 -16.86 5.75
N ALA A 324 13.40 -17.20 6.21
CA ALA A 324 14.40 -16.23 6.68
C ALA A 324 15.15 -15.58 5.50
N GLN A 325 15.86 -14.48 5.78
CA GLN A 325 16.82 -13.92 4.83
C GLN A 325 17.96 -14.92 4.60
N GLY A 326 18.29 -15.20 3.33
CA GLY A 326 19.35 -16.14 3.00
C GLY A 326 19.02 -17.62 3.21
N ASP A 327 17.73 -17.99 3.31
CA ASP A 327 17.27 -19.36 3.52
C ASP A 327 17.82 -20.30 2.43
N ASN A 328 18.70 -21.24 2.81
CA ASN A 328 19.40 -22.17 1.91
C ASN A 328 18.47 -23.21 1.25
N ARG A 329 17.22 -23.30 1.70
CA ARG A 329 16.19 -24.16 1.09
C ARG A 329 15.67 -23.58 -0.23
N ILE A 330 15.90 -22.29 -0.48
CA ILE A 330 15.42 -21.60 -1.69
C ILE A 330 16.36 -21.91 -2.85
N THR A 331 15.81 -22.28 -4.01
CA THR A 331 16.58 -22.54 -5.23
C THR A 331 17.03 -21.23 -5.89
N LYS A 332 17.97 -21.27 -6.84
CA LYS A 332 18.44 -20.07 -7.55
C LYS A 332 17.30 -19.43 -8.36
N VAL A 333 16.54 -20.24 -9.11
CA VAL A 333 15.32 -19.79 -9.81
C VAL A 333 14.30 -19.28 -8.80
N GLY A 334 14.12 -19.99 -7.67
CA GLY A 334 13.23 -19.61 -6.59
C GLY A 334 13.53 -18.23 -6.01
N ASN A 335 14.80 -17.86 -5.84
CA ASN A 335 15.20 -16.53 -5.39
C ASN A 335 14.71 -15.41 -6.35
N LEU A 336 14.90 -15.62 -7.65
CA LEU A 336 14.41 -14.67 -8.68
C LEU A 336 12.89 -14.56 -8.67
N LEU A 337 12.19 -15.70 -8.60
CA LEU A 337 10.72 -15.74 -8.56
C LEU A 337 10.16 -15.01 -7.34
N ARG A 338 10.77 -15.20 -6.16
CA ARG A 338 10.37 -14.52 -4.92
C ARG A 338 10.66 -13.02 -4.95
N ALA A 339 11.84 -12.64 -5.45
CA ALA A 339 12.20 -11.23 -5.59
C ALA A 339 11.25 -10.46 -6.52
N THR A 340 10.76 -11.12 -7.58
CA THR A 340 9.82 -10.56 -8.55
C THR A 340 8.35 -10.88 -8.26
N ARG A 341 8.06 -11.68 -7.21
CA ARG A 341 6.73 -12.21 -6.87
C ARG A 341 6.03 -12.99 -7.99
N LEU A 342 6.78 -13.45 -8.96
CA LEU A 342 6.26 -14.29 -10.03
C LEU A 342 5.84 -15.69 -9.52
N ASP A 343 6.36 -16.11 -8.36
CA ASP A 343 5.95 -17.33 -7.68
C ASP A 343 4.46 -17.35 -7.30
N GLU A 344 3.84 -16.20 -7.15
CA GLU A 344 2.43 -16.07 -6.78
C GLU A 344 1.46 -16.05 -7.99
N LEU A 345 1.96 -16.01 -9.23
CA LEU A 345 1.12 -16.00 -10.45
C LEU A 345 0.11 -17.17 -10.54
N PRO A 346 0.42 -18.42 -10.14
CA PRO A 346 -0.54 -19.52 -10.22
C PRO A 346 -1.79 -19.31 -9.37
N GLN A 347 -1.79 -18.40 -8.39
CA GLN A 347 -2.97 -18.07 -7.59
C GLN A 347 -4.13 -17.49 -8.43
N VAL A 348 -3.84 -17.01 -9.65
CA VAL A 348 -4.88 -16.60 -10.60
C VAL A 348 -5.89 -17.73 -10.86
N LEU A 349 -5.46 -18.99 -10.84
CA LEU A 349 -6.32 -20.15 -10.98
C LEU A 349 -7.23 -20.34 -9.76
N ASN A 350 -6.75 -20.07 -8.53
CA ASN A 350 -7.59 -20.06 -7.33
C ASN A 350 -8.66 -18.96 -7.40
N ILE A 351 -8.32 -17.80 -7.98
CA ILE A 351 -9.28 -16.70 -8.17
C ILE A 351 -10.37 -17.11 -9.15
N LEU A 352 -10.01 -17.69 -10.30
CA LEU A 352 -10.96 -18.15 -11.30
C LEU A 352 -11.89 -19.25 -10.75
N LYS A 353 -11.35 -20.18 -9.96
CA LYS A 353 -12.14 -21.19 -9.24
C LYS A 353 -13.08 -20.58 -8.17
N GLY A 354 -12.79 -19.38 -7.69
CA GLY A 354 -13.59 -18.70 -6.68
C GLY A 354 -13.18 -18.99 -5.24
N GLU A 355 -12.05 -19.63 -5.01
CA GLU A 355 -11.45 -19.88 -3.69
C GLU A 355 -10.84 -18.60 -3.12
N MET A 356 -10.29 -17.74 -4.01
CA MET A 356 -9.69 -16.44 -3.71
C MET A 356 -10.40 -15.31 -4.47
N SER A 357 -10.02 -14.09 -4.14
CA SER A 357 -10.35 -12.84 -4.83
C SER A 357 -9.05 -12.16 -5.32
N MET A 358 -9.15 -11.27 -6.29
CA MET A 358 -8.01 -10.46 -6.70
C MET A 358 -7.53 -9.57 -5.56
N VAL A 359 -8.47 -8.94 -4.85
CA VAL A 359 -8.21 -8.07 -3.70
C VAL A 359 -8.87 -8.62 -2.45
N GLY A 360 -8.11 -8.74 -1.35
CA GLY A 360 -8.61 -9.23 -0.07
C GLY A 360 -7.51 -9.35 0.98
N PRO A 361 -7.85 -9.77 2.20
CA PRO A 361 -6.86 -10.10 3.22
C PRO A 361 -5.91 -11.20 2.75
N ARG A 362 -4.60 -11.06 3.04
CA ARG A 362 -3.64 -12.10 2.67
C ARG A 362 -3.95 -13.42 3.38
N PRO A 363 -4.01 -14.57 2.66
CA PRO A 363 -4.35 -15.85 3.27
C PRO A 363 -3.25 -16.32 4.23
N GLU A 364 -3.64 -16.63 5.47
CA GLU A 364 -2.73 -17.17 6.50
C GLU A 364 -2.84 -18.70 6.59
N ARG A 365 -1.79 -19.35 7.10
CA ARG A 365 -1.82 -20.78 7.46
C ARG A 365 -2.75 -20.98 8.66
N PRO A 366 -3.55 -22.05 8.72
CA PRO A 366 -4.44 -22.33 9.86
C PRO A 366 -3.71 -22.32 11.21
N GLU A 367 -2.52 -22.93 11.26
CA GLU A 367 -1.70 -23.04 12.47
C GLU A 367 -1.25 -21.67 12.97
N ILE A 368 -0.75 -20.81 12.04
CA ILE A 368 -0.28 -19.45 12.36
C ILE A 368 -1.46 -18.56 12.77
N ALA A 369 -2.60 -18.69 12.09
CA ALA A 369 -3.80 -17.94 12.45
C ALA A 369 -4.33 -18.32 13.84
N ALA A 370 -4.27 -19.60 14.20
CA ALA A 370 -4.65 -20.08 15.53
C ALA A 370 -3.73 -19.53 16.63
N GLU A 371 -2.43 -19.38 16.34
CA GLU A 371 -1.48 -18.78 17.26
C GLU A 371 -1.78 -17.28 17.45
N TYR A 372 -1.96 -16.54 16.35
CA TYR A 372 -2.31 -15.11 16.44
C TYR A 372 -3.63 -14.87 17.19
N LYS A 373 -4.60 -15.77 17.08
CA LYS A 373 -5.88 -15.69 17.77
C LYS A 373 -5.77 -15.79 19.28
N LYS A 374 -4.72 -16.46 19.82
CA LYS A 374 -4.49 -16.53 21.27
C LYS A 374 -4.20 -15.13 21.87
N GLU A 375 -3.48 -14.29 21.12
CA GLU A 375 -3.13 -12.93 21.55
C GLU A 375 -4.13 -11.86 21.06
N ILE A 376 -4.79 -12.11 19.93
CA ILE A 376 -5.72 -11.20 19.25
C ILE A 376 -7.01 -11.96 18.95
N PRO A 377 -7.97 -12.02 19.89
CA PRO A 377 -9.23 -12.78 19.72
C PRO A 377 -10.03 -12.35 18.46
N GLU A 378 -9.90 -11.09 18.05
CA GLU A 378 -10.55 -10.51 16.88
C GLU A 378 -9.89 -10.86 15.54
N PHE A 379 -8.80 -11.67 15.55
CA PHE A 379 -8.04 -11.95 14.32
C PHE A 379 -8.89 -12.57 13.20
N ASP A 380 -9.93 -13.31 13.54
CA ASP A 380 -10.88 -13.92 12.60
C ASP A 380 -11.79 -12.88 11.88
N TYR A 381 -11.87 -11.63 12.36
CA TYR A 381 -12.68 -10.62 11.68
C TYR A 381 -12.25 -10.36 10.24
N ARG A 382 -11.00 -10.63 9.91
CA ARG A 382 -10.46 -10.56 8.55
C ARG A 382 -11.04 -11.61 7.59
N LEU A 383 -11.60 -12.71 8.11
CA LEU A 383 -12.17 -13.82 7.33
C LEU A 383 -13.59 -13.55 6.83
N LYS A 384 -14.10 -12.33 6.96
CA LYS A 384 -15.40 -11.92 6.40
C LYS A 384 -15.38 -11.85 4.87
N LEU A 385 -14.22 -11.66 4.26
CA LEU A 385 -14.02 -11.66 2.82
C LEU A 385 -13.14 -12.85 2.40
N LYS A 386 -13.17 -13.15 1.08
CA LYS A 386 -12.23 -14.11 0.50
C LYS A 386 -10.80 -13.58 0.62
N ALA A 387 -9.88 -14.50 0.78
CA ALA A 387 -8.45 -14.20 0.71
C ALA A 387 -8.09 -13.58 -0.65
N GLY A 388 -7.17 -12.60 -0.64
CA GLY A 388 -6.75 -11.86 -1.83
C GLY A 388 -5.34 -12.20 -2.29
N LEU A 389 -5.12 -12.13 -3.62
CA LEU A 389 -3.78 -12.13 -4.22
C LEU A 389 -3.04 -10.86 -3.81
N THR A 390 -3.70 -9.72 -3.91
CA THR A 390 -3.27 -8.45 -3.34
C THR A 390 -4.25 -7.95 -2.28
N GLY A 391 -3.87 -6.96 -1.49
CA GLY A 391 -4.75 -6.44 -0.44
C GLY A 391 -4.23 -5.17 0.20
N TYR A 392 -5.10 -4.53 0.97
CA TYR A 392 -4.81 -3.26 1.63
C TYR A 392 -3.60 -3.35 2.57
N ALA A 393 -3.53 -4.41 3.37
CA ALA A 393 -2.39 -4.67 4.26
C ALA A 393 -1.09 -4.95 3.48
N GLN A 394 -1.17 -5.58 2.31
CA GLN A 394 0.00 -5.84 1.46
C GLN A 394 0.53 -4.55 0.80
N ILE A 395 -0.36 -3.61 0.44
CA ILE A 395 0.00 -2.35 -0.22
C ILE A 395 0.49 -1.31 0.78
N TYR A 396 -0.19 -1.15 1.91
CA TYR A 396 0.10 -0.10 2.89
C TYR A 396 0.96 -0.58 4.07
N GLY A 397 0.99 -1.89 4.34
CA GLY A 397 1.89 -2.50 5.32
C GLY A 397 3.32 -2.66 4.79
N VAL A 398 4.23 -3.02 5.67
CA VAL A 398 5.60 -3.46 5.38
C VAL A 398 5.74 -4.95 5.76
N TYR A 399 6.85 -5.59 5.38
CA TYR A 399 7.02 -7.04 5.62
C TYR A 399 6.88 -7.41 7.10
N ASN A 400 7.48 -6.63 8.00
CA ASN A 400 7.45 -6.82 9.46
C ASN A 400 6.24 -6.18 10.17
N THR A 401 5.15 -5.85 9.43
CA THR A 401 3.92 -5.35 10.04
C THR A 401 3.36 -6.39 11.02
N THR A 402 3.11 -5.98 12.26
CA THR A 402 2.57 -6.87 13.31
C THR A 402 1.22 -7.46 12.91
N PRO A 403 0.84 -8.65 13.41
CA PRO A 403 -0.48 -9.23 13.16
C PRO A 403 -1.63 -8.31 13.55
N TYR A 404 -1.46 -7.56 14.64
CA TYR A 404 -2.42 -6.56 15.11
C TYR A 404 -2.61 -5.39 14.12
N ASP A 405 -1.52 -4.86 13.56
CA ASP A 405 -1.59 -3.81 12.55
C ASP A 405 -2.09 -4.34 11.20
N LYS A 406 -1.74 -5.58 10.82
CA LYS A 406 -2.32 -6.25 9.64
C LYS A 406 -3.85 -6.34 9.76
N LEU A 407 -4.34 -6.80 10.92
CA LEU A 407 -5.77 -6.89 11.18
C LEU A 407 -6.46 -5.53 11.02
N LYS A 408 -5.89 -4.46 11.59
CA LYS A 408 -6.44 -3.10 11.43
C LYS A 408 -6.53 -2.67 9.96
N LEU A 409 -5.48 -2.93 9.17
CA LEU A 409 -5.45 -2.62 7.74
C LEU A 409 -6.48 -3.45 6.95
N ASP A 410 -6.61 -4.73 7.27
CA ASP A 410 -7.63 -5.61 6.67
C ASP A 410 -9.05 -5.14 7.03
N LEU A 411 -9.28 -4.72 8.28
CA LEU A 411 -10.58 -4.18 8.71
C LEU A 411 -10.89 -2.84 8.03
N ILE A 412 -9.91 -1.96 7.85
CA ILE A 412 -10.08 -0.72 7.09
C ILE A 412 -10.56 -1.04 5.67
N TYR A 413 -9.98 -2.04 5.02
CA TYR A 413 -10.40 -2.49 3.70
C TYR A 413 -11.83 -3.04 3.70
N ILE A 414 -12.12 -4.00 4.59
CA ILE A 414 -13.41 -4.68 4.68
C ILE A 414 -14.56 -3.69 4.90
N ARG A 415 -14.33 -2.70 5.74
CA ARG A 415 -15.34 -1.70 6.13
C ARG A 415 -15.53 -0.60 5.09
N ASN A 416 -14.48 -0.21 4.38
CA ASN A 416 -14.53 0.84 3.37
C ASN A 416 -14.50 0.26 1.94
N TYR A 417 -15.01 -0.96 1.76
CA TYR A 417 -15.01 -1.62 0.46
C TYR A 417 -15.74 -0.77 -0.58
N SER A 418 -15.11 -0.63 -1.72
CA SER A 418 -15.72 -0.15 -2.96
C SER A 418 -14.99 -0.74 -4.16
N ILE A 419 -15.67 -0.84 -5.30
CA ILE A 419 -15.05 -1.32 -6.55
C ILE A 419 -13.89 -0.42 -7.00
N PHE A 420 -13.99 0.88 -6.73
CA PHE A 420 -12.90 1.83 -7.00
C PHE A 420 -11.69 1.59 -6.09
N LEU A 421 -11.92 1.16 -4.84
CA LEU A 421 -10.83 0.78 -3.94
C LEU A 421 -10.14 -0.48 -4.45
N ASP A 422 -10.88 -1.48 -4.91
CA ASP A 422 -10.30 -2.69 -5.51
C ASP A 422 -9.47 -2.36 -6.76
N LEU A 423 -10.01 -1.59 -7.70
CA LEU A 423 -9.28 -1.13 -8.88
C LEU A 423 -8.00 -0.40 -8.48
N LYS A 424 -8.08 0.52 -7.52
CA LYS A 424 -6.91 1.22 -7.00
C LYS A 424 -5.86 0.27 -6.46
N LEU A 425 -6.25 -0.73 -5.67
CA LEU A 425 -5.31 -1.69 -5.08
C LEU A 425 -4.69 -2.60 -6.16
N ILE A 426 -5.46 -3.02 -7.17
CA ILE A 426 -4.94 -3.78 -8.31
C ILE A 426 -3.86 -2.97 -9.05
N PHE A 427 -4.14 -1.72 -9.40
CA PHE A 427 -3.16 -0.87 -10.08
C PHE A 427 -1.97 -0.49 -9.20
N MET A 428 -2.14 -0.40 -7.87
CA MET A 428 -1.02 -0.15 -6.96
C MET A 428 -0.13 -1.37 -6.73
N THR A 429 -0.57 -2.57 -7.06
CA THR A 429 0.18 -3.81 -6.84
C THR A 429 1.55 -3.83 -7.54
N PRO A 430 1.71 -3.41 -8.82
CA PRO A 430 3.01 -3.34 -9.45
C PRO A 430 4.02 -2.45 -8.70
N LYS A 431 3.55 -1.40 -8.02
CA LYS A 431 4.41 -0.52 -7.22
C LYS A 431 5.15 -1.26 -6.11
N ILE A 432 4.53 -2.29 -5.53
CA ILE A 432 5.13 -3.07 -4.43
C ILE A 432 6.39 -3.79 -4.90
N LEU A 433 6.43 -4.23 -6.16
CA LEU A 433 7.58 -4.94 -6.74
C LEU A 433 8.86 -4.10 -6.73
N PHE A 434 8.72 -2.78 -6.77
CA PHE A 434 9.85 -1.84 -6.75
C PHE A 434 10.25 -1.38 -5.33
N MET A 435 9.55 -1.85 -4.28
CA MET A 435 9.79 -1.44 -2.89
C MET A 435 10.45 -2.56 -2.09
N LYS A 436 11.78 -2.50 -1.88
CA LYS A 436 12.56 -3.50 -1.12
C LYS A 436 12.01 -3.75 0.29
N GLU A 437 11.56 -2.71 0.98
CA GLU A 437 11.00 -2.77 2.34
C GLU A 437 9.80 -3.73 2.48
N LYS A 438 9.25 -4.21 1.35
CA LYS A 438 8.09 -5.11 1.31
C LYS A 438 8.43 -6.55 0.91
N THR A 439 9.67 -6.83 0.54
CA THR A 439 10.12 -8.12 0.02
C THR A 439 11.12 -8.85 0.92
N GLU A 440 11.71 -8.18 1.91
CA GLU A 440 12.69 -8.76 2.82
C GLU A 440 12.05 -9.80 3.77
N GLY A 441 12.78 -10.87 4.11
CA GLY A 441 12.37 -11.93 5.03
C GLY A 441 12.39 -11.50 6.51
N VAL A 442 11.88 -12.35 7.41
CA VAL A 442 12.00 -12.15 8.86
C VAL A 442 13.45 -12.40 9.32
N ALA A 443 13.83 -11.82 10.47
CA ALA A 443 15.14 -12.06 11.09
C ALA A 443 15.30 -13.55 11.44
N GLU A 444 16.56 -14.00 11.46
CA GLU A 444 16.91 -15.39 11.74
C GLU A 444 16.40 -15.79 13.15
N GLY A 445 15.67 -16.89 13.23
CA GLY A 445 15.10 -17.40 14.50
C GLY A 445 13.67 -16.97 14.81
N GLN A 446 13.04 -16.08 14.04
CA GLN A 446 11.63 -15.75 14.22
C GLN A 446 10.71 -16.77 13.54
N LEU A 447 9.87 -17.44 14.32
CA LEU A 447 8.84 -18.39 13.81
C LEU A 447 7.60 -17.66 13.28
N THR A 448 7.28 -16.51 13.86
CA THR A 448 6.10 -15.69 13.52
C THR A 448 6.47 -14.23 13.42
N ALA A 449 5.58 -13.38 12.87
CA ALA A 449 5.75 -11.93 12.85
C ALA A 449 5.54 -11.26 14.24
N VAL A 450 5.28 -12.05 15.27
CA VAL A 450 5.27 -11.59 16.67
C VAL A 450 6.73 -11.46 17.10
N GLN A 451 7.20 -10.23 17.26
CA GLN A 451 8.44 -10.00 17.99
C GLN A 451 8.20 -10.37 19.45
N GLN A 452 9.01 -11.27 20.00
CA GLN A 452 9.12 -11.38 21.43
C GLN A 452 9.49 -9.98 21.94
N THR A 453 8.59 -9.35 22.65
CA THR A 453 8.84 -8.07 23.32
C THR A 453 9.85 -8.36 24.42
N GLU A 454 11.13 -8.20 24.14
CA GLU A 454 12.08 -7.90 25.20
C GLU A 454 11.59 -6.61 25.86
N ASP A 455 11.41 -6.69 27.15
CA ASP A 455 11.00 -5.60 28.03
C ASP A 455 12.07 -4.50 27.96
N LEU A 456 11.94 -3.59 26.99
CA LEU A 456 12.74 -2.37 26.91
C LEU A 456 12.21 -1.32 27.91
N SER A 457 11.79 -1.75 29.11
CA SER A 457 11.42 -0.84 30.20
C SER A 457 12.61 -0.11 30.80
N GLY A 458 13.82 -0.31 30.29
CA GLY A 458 15.04 0.21 30.90
C GLY A 458 15.78 1.32 30.17
N GLU A 459 15.80 1.37 28.84
CA GLU A 459 16.67 2.34 28.14
C GLU A 459 16.07 2.87 26.83
N LEU A 460 15.17 3.85 26.91
CA LEU A 460 14.95 4.74 25.77
C LEU A 460 16.03 5.82 25.79
N LYS A 461 17.18 5.58 25.14
CA LYS A 461 18.14 6.64 24.80
C LYS A 461 17.59 7.41 23.59
N PHE A 462 17.30 8.69 23.77
CA PHE A 462 16.92 9.67 22.74
C PHE A 462 18.15 10.33 22.15
#